data_49983cb2f139dd88c58c8d8b8e7ce0f4
#
_entry.id   49983cb2f139dd88c58c8d8b8e7ce0f4
#
_cell.length_a   1.000
_cell.length_b   1.000
_cell.length_c   1.000
_cell.angle_alpha   90.00
_cell.angle_beta   90.00
_cell.angle_gamma   90.00
#
_symmetry.space_group_name_H-M   'P 1'
#
loop_
_entity.id
_entity.type
_entity.pdbx_description
1 polymer ?
#
loop_
_entity_poly.entity_id
_entity_poly.type
_entity_poly.pdbx_seq_one_letter_code
_entity_poly.pdbx_strand_id
1 'polypeptide(L)'
;MRRFVIAASLAVLLLGGVLPFAPLQPRAVAAEKYCFPQNNRCMEGAFRDYWQLHGGLEVLGLPISQAFVDERGLIVQYFERAILEWHPEQPAAYQVLLTRLGDTLLGKRPERTAPAKTPCPPTTCAVLAETGHTLRGAFLAYWQANGGLAIFGFPLTEEFVERNQADGKDYAVQYFERNRFEYHPEKEERYRVLLGLLGAETWRTQPTLATKPAVPVPDFARIVGLPQRLSIPAIKVEAAVESVGVDATNAMEAPRDPFGVSWYRNGARPGQRGNAVVAGHVDYAGVGPAIFWDVRFLTPGAEVFVTDDAGLRWRFVVTGLESYLLDDFPGQRVFGGTDDTNLNLITCTGDFDPITHSYNRRMVVYTRWDGVVPKKQ
;
A
#
# COMPACT_ATOMS: atom_id res chain seq x y z
N MET A 1 2.65 -88.43 -37.18
CA MET A 1 3.67 -87.36 -37.01
C MET A 1 2.95 -86.08 -36.56
N ARG A 2 2.92 -85.80 -35.29
CA ARG A 2 2.28 -84.59 -34.71
C ARG A 2 3.39 -83.62 -34.33
N ARG A 3 3.41 -82.44 -34.95
CA ARG A 3 4.32 -81.33 -34.62
C ARG A 3 3.73 -80.56 -33.45
N PHE A 4 4.44 -80.46 -32.34
CA PHE A 4 4.16 -79.56 -31.24
C PHE A 4 4.73 -78.20 -31.57
N VAL A 5 3.88 -77.16 -31.50
CA VAL A 5 4.27 -75.76 -31.55
C VAL A 5 4.32 -75.25 -30.12
N ILE A 6 5.49 -74.81 -29.65
CA ILE A 6 5.70 -74.23 -28.35
C ILE A 6 5.48 -72.72 -28.53
N ALA A 7 4.46 -72.22 -27.92
CA ALA A 7 4.22 -70.76 -27.83
C ALA A 7 5.00 -70.18 -26.63
N ALA A 8 5.97 -69.34 -26.89
CA ALA A 8 6.68 -68.60 -25.87
C ALA A 8 5.90 -67.30 -25.53
N SER A 9 5.34 -67.22 -24.32
CA SER A 9 4.67 -66.03 -23.81
C SER A 9 5.72 -65.08 -23.27
N LEU A 10 5.86 -63.89 -23.91
CA LEU A 10 6.70 -62.80 -23.46
C LEU A 10 5.91 -61.93 -22.44
N ALA A 11 6.23 -62.10 -21.17
CA ALA A 11 5.68 -61.24 -20.13
C ALA A 11 6.42 -59.87 -20.13
N VAL A 12 5.75 -58.82 -20.58
CA VAL A 12 6.25 -57.43 -20.46
C VAL A 12 5.90 -56.93 -19.06
N LEU A 13 6.90 -56.80 -18.19
CA LEU A 13 6.81 -56.10 -16.91
C LEU A 13 6.80 -54.60 -17.16
N LEU A 14 5.64 -53.96 -17.08
CA LEU A 14 5.49 -52.52 -16.99
C LEU A 14 5.86 -52.08 -15.57
N LEU A 15 7.12 -51.69 -15.37
CA LEU A 15 7.55 -50.92 -14.19
C LEU A 15 7.01 -49.49 -14.31
N GLY A 16 5.82 -49.25 -13.73
CA GLY A 16 5.26 -47.93 -13.54
C GLY A 16 6.07 -47.13 -12.51
N GLY A 17 7.08 -46.42 -12.96
CA GLY A 17 7.79 -45.45 -12.13
C GLY A 17 6.88 -44.26 -11.81
N VAL A 18 6.37 -44.20 -10.58
CA VAL A 18 5.75 -42.97 -10.05
C VAL A 18 6.88 -41.97 -9.85
N LEU A 19 7.02 -41.03 -10.78
CA LEU A 19 7.90 -39.86 -10.57
C LEU A 19 7.31 -39.05 -9.42
N PRO A 20 8.11 -38.69 -8.37
CA PRO A 20 7.62 -37.84 -7.34
C PRO A 20 7.33 -36.48 -7.96
N PHE A 21 6.09 -36.00 -7.84
CA PHE A 21 5.74 -34.61 -8.12
C PHE A 21 6.52 -33.74 -7.13
N ALA A 22 7.60 -33.12 -7.59
CA ALA A 22 8.24 -32.08 -6.84
C ALA A 22 7.21 -30.92 -6.69
N PRO A 23 6.97 -30.41 -5.48
CA PRO A 23 6.10 -29.25 -5.32
C PRO A 23 6.69 -28.11 -6.14
N LEU A 24 5.88 -27.52 -7.04
CA LEU A 24 6.21 -26.28 -7.74
C LEU A 24 6.48 -25.22 -6.66
N GLN A 25 7.74 -24.94 -6.43
CA GLN A 25 8.09 -23.80 -5.60
C GLN A 25 7.56 -22.54 -6.30
N PRO A 26 6.81 -21.68 -5.62
CA PRO A 26 6.38 -20.41 -6.21
C PRO A 26 7.63 -19.67 -6.66
N ARG A 27 7.76 -19.46 -7.97
CA ARG A 27 8.84 -18.66 -8.55
C ARG A 27 8.64 -17.26 -7.98
N ALA A 28 9.58 -16.76 -7.18
CA ALA A 28 9.58 -15.40 -6.72
C ALA A 28 9.56 -14.51 -7.97
N VAL A 29 8.43 -13.90 -8.26
CA VAL A 29 8.33 -12.88 -9.30
C VAL A 29 9.16 -11.71 -8.80
N ALA A 30 10.13 -11.27 -9.58
CA ALA A 30 10.94 -10.10 -9.23
C ALA A 30 10.01 -8.91 -9.04
N ALA A 31 10.11 -8.24 -7.89
CA ALA A 31 9.30 -7.07 -7.59
C ALA A 31 9.48 -6.02 -8.70
N GLU A 32 8.38 -5.45 -9.17
CA GLU A 32 8.42 -4.45 -10.24
C GLU A 32 9.20 -3.21 -9.76
N LYS A 33 10.24 -2.86 -10.53
CA LYS A 33 11.10 -1.71 -10.22
C LYS A 33 10.45 -0.42 -10.71
N TYR A 34 10.35 0.55 -9.83
CA TYR A 34 9.95 1.91 -10.15
C TYR A 34 11.20 2.79 -10.28
N CYS A 35 11.51 3.22 -11.52
CA CYS A 35 12.75 3.92 -11.85
C CYS A 35 12.48 5.38 -12.21
N PHE A 36 13.38 6.27 -11.79
CA PHE A 36 13.30 7.70 -12.02
C PHE A 36 14.26 8.11 -13.15
N PRO A 37 13.73 8.65 -14.28
CA PRO A 37 14.58 9.08 -15.40
C PRO A 37 15.59 10.18 -15.04
N GLN A 38 15.25 11.01 -14.01
CA GLN A 38 16.05 12.17 -13.61
C GLN A 38 17.44 11.78 -13.07
N ASN A 39 17.56 10.61 -12.43
CA ASN A 39 18.83 10.19 -11.81
C ASN A 39 19.15 8.70 -12.03
N ASN A 40 18.34 8.02 -12.84
CA ASN A 40 18.45 6.58 -13.15
C ASN A 40 18.56 5.69 -11.90
N ARG A 41 17.84 6.07 -10.84
CA ARG A 41 17.71 5.28 -9.61
C ARG A 41 16.36 4.62 -9.56
N CYS A 42 16.33 3.41 -9.01
CA CYS A 42 15.10 2.61 -8.89
C CYS A 42 14.84 2.28 -7.42
N MET A 43 13.58 2.02 -7.13
CA MET A 43 13.11 1.42 -5.89
C MET A 43 12.16 0.26 -6.22
N GLU A 44 12.02 -0.67 -5.30
CA GLU A 44 11.17 -1.86 -5.47
C GLU A 44 10.62 -2.34 -4.13
N GLY A 45 9.70 -3.29 -4.17
CA GLY A 45 9.16 -3.95 -3.00
C GLY A 45 8.59 -2.98 -1.96
N ALA A 46 8.82 -3.30 -0.69
CA ALA A 46 8.31 -2.54 0.43
C ALA A 46 8.74 -1.06 0.44
N PHE A 47 9.93 -0.74 -0.07
CA PHE A 47 10.38 0.66 -0.12
C PHE A 47 9.62 1.49 -1.16
N ARG A 48 9.29 0.91 -2.32
CA ARG A 48 8.41 1.54 -3.31
C ARG A 48 7.04 1.82 -2.70
N ASP A 49 6.45 0.80 -2.08
CA ASP A 49 5.12 0.89 -1.50
C ASP A 49 5.08 1.92 -0.36
N TYR A 50 6.10 1.91 0.52
CA TYR A 50 6.23 2.90 1.58
C TYR A 50 6.35 4.33 1.03
N TRP A 51 7.20 4.54 0.01
CA TRP A 51 7.39 5.84 -0.62
C TRP A 51 6.08 6.37 -1.22
N GLN A 52 5.34 5.53 -1.94
CA GLN A 52 4.04 5.90 -2.52
C GLN A 52 3.00 6.27 -1.46
N LEU A 53 3.02 5.60 -0.31
CA LEU A 53 2.04 5.77 0.77
C LEU A 53 2.33 6.98 1.67
N HIS A 54 3.58 7.38 1.77
CA HIS A 54 4.03 8.36 2.78
C HIS A 54 4.58 9.64 2.17
N GLY A 55 3.87 10.19 1.18
CA GLY A 55 4.14 11.52 0.61
C GLY A 55 5.24 11.56 -0.44
N GLY A 56 5.77 10.42 -0.87
CA GLY A 56 6.60 10.27 -2.05
C GLY A 56 7.68 11.33 -2.20
N LEU A 57 7.63 12.02 -3.34
CA LEU A 57 8.61 13.03 -3.71
C LEU A 57 8.66 14.22 -2.72
N GLU A 58 7.52 14.63 -2.17
CA GLU A 58 7.45 15.80 -1.29
C GLU A 58 8.05 15.51 0.10
N VAL A 59 7.83 14.31 0.64
CA VAL A 59 8.26 13.92 1.99
C VAL A 59 9.60 13.20 1.98
N LEU A 60 9.79 12.23 1.08
CA LEU A 60 10.99 11.38 1.07
C LEU A 60 12.02 11.83 0.02
N GLY A 61 11.59 12.49 -1.04
CA GLY A 61 12.43 12.87 -2.17
C GLY A 61 12.68 11.73 -3.15
N LEU A 62 13.57 11.95 -4.13
CA LEU A 62 14.03 10.92 -5.06
C LEU A 62 14.98 9.92 -4.37
N PRO A 63 14.99 8.64 -4.77
CA PRO A 63 16.02 7.72 -4.35
C PRO A 63 17.39 8.19 -4.88
N ILE A 64 18.40 8.22 -4.04
CA ILE A 64 19.78 8.62 -4.40
C ILE A 64 20.76 7.45 -4.37
N SER A 65 20.32 6.29 -3.86
CA SER A 65 21.04 5.03 -3.94
C SER A 65 20.17 3.91 -4.50
N GLN A 66 20.77 2.76 -4.82
CA GLN A 66 20.07 1.48 -4.82
C GLN A 66 19.93 1.01 -3.37
N ALA A 67 19.05 0.05 -3.13
CA ALA A 67 18.98 -0.62 -1.84
C ALA A 67 20.24 -1.50 -1.64
N PHE A 68 20.81 -1.52 -0.44
CA PHE A 68 21.98 -2.32 -0.08
C PHE A 68 21.91 -2.74 1.40
N VAL A 69 22.77 -3.68 1.81
CA VAL A 69 22.90 -4.07 3.22
C VAL A 69 23.91 -3.15 3.90
N ASP A 70 23.50 -2.50 4.99
CA ASP A 70 24.37 -1.63 5.80
C ASP A 70 25.25 -2.43 6.79
N GLU A 71 26.00 -1.73 7.64
CA GLU A 71 26.90 -2.35 8.62
C GLU A 71 26.16 -3.07 9.76
N ARG A 72 24.88 -2.74 9.97
CA ARG A 72 23.98 -3.40 10.95
C ARG A 72 23.33 -4.66 10.40
N GLY A 73 23.52 -4.95 9.09
CA GLY A 73 22.86 -6.06 8.39
C GLY A 73 21.44 -5.74 7.91
N LEU A 74 21.01 -4.48 7.96
CA LEU A 74 19.69 -4.05 7.49
C LEU A 74 19.74 -3.72 5.99
N ILE A 75 18.69 -4.07 5.26
CA ILE A 75 18.50 -3.54 3.91
C ILE A 75 18.04 -2.09 4.05
N VAL A 76 18.81 -1.17 3.44
CA VAL A 76 18.53 0.27 3.48
C VAL A 76 18.57 0.86 2.09
N GLN A 77 17.82 1.96 1.90
CA GLN A 77 17.88 2.78 0.69
C GLN A 77 17.85 4.25 1.06
N TYR A 78 18.75 5.02 0.48
CA TYR A 78 18.85 6.46 0.69
C TYR A 78 17.98 7.20 -0.31
N PHE A 79 17.24 8.16 0.21
CA PHE A 79 16.46 9.15 -0.50
C PHE A 79 17.01 10.55 -0.19
N GLU A 80 16.62 11.57 -0.94
CA GLU A 80 17.12 12.93 -0.70
C GLU A 80 16.87 13.42 0.73
N ARG A 81 15.71 13.07 1.32
CA ARG A 81 15.28 13.57 2.64
C ARG A 81 15.25 12.52 3.74
N ALA A 82 15.40 11.25 3.39
CA ALA A 82 15.19 10.13 4.31
C ALA A 82 16.11 8.94 3.99
N ILE A 83 16.20 8.01 4.92
CA ILE A 83 16.73 6.66 4.70
C ILE A 83 15.63 5.69 5.13
N LEU A 84 15.23 4.78 4.25
CA LEU A 84 14.33 3.68 4.56
C LEU A 84 15.14 2.46 5.01
N GLU A 85 14.66 1.78 6.05
CA GLU A 85 15.24 0.60 6.67
C GLU A 85 14.23 -0.55 6.66
N TRP A 86 14.65 -1.74 6.23
CA TRP A 86 13.82 -2.94 6.25
C TRP A 86 14.01 -3.73 7.54
N HIS A 87 12.93 -3.90 8.31
CA HIS A 87 12.86 -4.57 9.61
C HIS A 87 11.88 -5.76 9.56
N PRO A 88 12.28 -6.91 9.01
CA PRO A 88 11.40 -8.07 8.87
C PRO A 88 10.89 -8.63 10.20
N GLU A 89 11.58 -8.37 11.31
CA GLU A 89 11.24 -8.78 12.66
C GLU A 89 10.07 -7.97 13.26
N GLN A 90 9.74 -6.83 12.66
CA GLN A 90 8.66 -5.98 13.12
C GLN A 90 7.30 -6.44 12.56
N PRO A 91 6.19 -6.12 13.25
CA PRO A 91 4.85 -6.28 12.67
C PRO A 91 4.76 -5.58 11.30
N ALA A 92 3.95 -6.11 10.38
CA ALA A 92 3.88 -5.68 8.98
C ALA A 92 3.77 -4.15 8.79
N ALA A 93 3.01 -3.45 9.64
CA ALA A 93 2.87 -2.00 9.59
C ALA A 93 4.17 -1.22 9.91
N TYR A 94 5.17 -1.89 10.48
CA TYR A 94 6.44 -1.30 10.93
C TYR A 94 7.66 -1.95 10.29
N GLN A 95 7.48 -2.76 9.23
CA GLN A 95 8.60 -3.42 8.54
C GLN A 95 9.46 -2.44 7.73
N VAL A 96 8.92 -1.28 7.36
CA VAL A 96 9.72 -0.18 6.84
C VAL A 96 9.72 0.95 7.85
N LEU A 97 10.89 1.31 8.31
CA LEU A 97 11.11 2.42 9.23
C LEU A 97 11.98 3.50 8.58
N LEU A 98 11.81 4.71 9.09
CA LEU A 98 12.67 5.85 8.75
C LEU A 98 13.81 5.95 9.77
N THR A 99 15.04 6.03 9.28
CA THR A 99 16.20 6.39 10.13
C THR A 99 15.96 7.73 10.82
N ARG A 100 16.36 7.85 12.08
CA ARG A 100 16.26 9.08 12.87
C ARG A 100 17.35 10.08 12.47
N LEU A 101 17.29 10.56 11.22
CA LEU A 101 18.33 11.45 10.66
C LEU A 101 18.41 12.80 11.35
N GLY A 102 17.27 13.38 11.71
CA GLY A 102 17.24 14.67 12.42
C GLY A 102 17.93 14.56 13.78
N ASP A 103 17.67 13.48 14.52
CA ASP A 103 18.33 13.20 15.80
C ASP A 103 19.84 13.02 15.63
N THR A 104 20.25 12.23 14.63
CA THR A 104 21.66 11.95 14.34
C THR A 104 22.44 13.22 13.96
N LEU A 105 21.89 14.04 13.05
CA LEU A 105 22.56 15.23 12.55
C LEU A 105 22.52 16.40 13.56
N LEU A 106 21.46 16.49 14.37
CA LEU A 106 21.40 17.44 15.47
C LEU A 106 22.44 17.08 16.55
N GLY A 107 22.62 15.80 16.85
CA GLY A 107 23.60 15.32 17.82
C GLY A 107 23.43 15.99 19.19
N LYS A 108 24.55 16.55 19.74
CA LYS A 108 24.60 17.25 21.05
C LYS A 108 24.59 18.77 20.93
N ARG A 109 24.06 19.32 19.85
CA ARG A 109 24.00 20.77 19.64
C ARG A 109 23.16 21.43 20.74
N PRO A 110 23.51 22.69 21.15
CA PRO A 110 22.84 23.38 22.25
C PRO A 110 21.35 23.66 21.97
N GLU A 111 20.94 23.75 20.71
CA GLU A 111 19.55 23.96 20.30
C GLU A 111 18.62 22.84 20.79
N ARG A 112 19.13 21.64 21.06
CA ARG A 112 18.38 20.51 21.61
C ARG A 112 17.78 20.78 23.00
N THR A 113 18.44 21.60 23.80
CA THR A 113 18.02 21.90 25.17
C THR A 113 17.56 23.33 25.35
N ALA A 114 17.52 24.11 24.26
CA ALA A 114 17.08 25.50 24.31
C ALA A 114 15.57 25.56 24.65
N PRO A 115 15.15 26.34 25.65
CA PRO A 115 13.77 26.47 26.03
C PRO A 115 12.96 27.27 24.98
N ALA A 116 11.66 27.07 24.98
CA ALA A 116 10.74 27.86 24.18
C ALA A 116 10.85 29.36 24.55
N LYS A 117 11.09 30.20 23.54
CA LYS A 117 11.27 31.65 23.72
C LYS A 117 9.96 32.41 23.85
N THR A 118 8.84 31.82 23.47
CA THR A 118 7.53 32.48 23.43
C THR A 118 6.46 31.60 24.03
N PRO A 119 5.41 32.16 24.65
CA PRO A 119 4.26 31.41 25.11
C PRO A 119 3.65 30.54 23.97
N CYS A 120 3.06 29.40 24.34
CA CYS A 120 2.42 28.48 23.41
C CYS A 120 0.89 28.49 23.58
N PRO A 121 0.17 29.39 22.89
CA PRO A 121 -1.29 29.40 22.93
C PRO A 121 -1.87 28.14 22.28
N PRO A 122 -2.86 27.46 22.90
CA PRO A 122 -3.37 26.16 22.41
C PRO A 122 -3.98 26.20 20.99
N THR A 123 -4.39 27.37 20.52
CA THR A 123 -5.02 27.54 19.20
C THR A 123 -4.02 27.51 18.03
N THR A 124 -2.74 27.83 18.28
CA THR A 124 -1.72 28.00 17.23
C THR A 124 -0.41 27.30 17.55
N CYS A 125 -0.37 26.59 18.67
CA CYS A 125 0.83 25.95 19.18
C CYS A 125 0.46 24.65 19.92
N ALA A 126 1.30 23.63 19.81
CA ALA A 126 1.24 22.40 20.57
C ALA A 126 2.53 22.22 21.38
N VAL A 127 2.42 21.80 22.62
CA VAL A 127 3.55 21.35 23.43
C VAL A 127 3.60 19.83 23.38
N LEU A 128 4.70 19.24 22.93
CA LEU A 128 4.90 17.80 22.91
C LEU A 128 5.55 17.40 24.26
N ALA A 129 4.75 16.78 25.13
CA ALA A 129 5.14 16.49 26.50
C ALA A 129 6.39 15.57 26.58
N GLU A 130 6.58 14.70 25.59
CA GLU A 130 7.67 13.73 25.54
C GLU A 130 9.05 14.40 25.39
N THR A 131 9.12 15.54 24.73
CA THR A 131 10.38 16.29 24.52
C THR A 131 10.37 17.67 25.19
N GLY A 132 9.19 18.15 25.59
CA GLY A 132 9.01 19.47 26.15
C GLY A 132 9.11 20.61 25.12
N HIS A 133 9.31 20.29 23.84
CA HIS A 133 9.41 21.30 22.79
C HIS A 133 8.04 21.71 22.25
N THR A 134 8.00 22.91 21.69
CA THR A 134 6.78 23.46 21.09
C THR A 134 6.81 23.31 19.57
N LEU A 135 5.63 23.14 18.98
CA LEU A 135 5.42 23.09 17.54
C LEU A 135 4.31 24.08 17.20
N ARG A 136 4.58 25.01 16.27
CA ARG A 136 3.67 26.15 16.05
C ARG A 136 3.55 26.56 14.59
N GLY A 137 2.50 27.34 14.30
CA GLY A 137 2.30 28.01 13.02
C GLY A 137 2.36 27.07 11.81
N ALA A 138 3.15 27.45 10.81
CA ALA A 138 3.29 26.69 9.57
C ALA A 138 3.88 25.30 9.79
N PHE A 139 4.80 25.13 10.73
CA PHE A 139 5.40 23.83 11.05
C PHE A 139 4.39 22.88 11.70
N LEU A 140 3.54 23.38 12.61
CA LEU A 140 2.46 22.59 13.19
C LEU A 140 1.46 22.13 12.12
N ALA A 141 1.03 23.03 11.26
CA ALA A 141 0.10 22.73 10.17
C ALA A 141 0.69 21.69 9.20
N TYR A 142 1.94 21.86 8.82
CA TYR A 142 2.64 20.93 7.94
C TYR A 142 2.80 19.54 8.58
N TRP A 143 3.21 19.47 9.84
CA TRP A 143 3.37 18.24 10.61
C TRP A 143 2.05 17.45 10.67
N GLN A 144 0.95 18.14 11.01
CA GLN A 144 -0.39 17.53 11.09
C GLN A 144 -0.88 17.01 9.72
N ALA A 145 -0.63 17.75 8.65
CA ALA A 145 -1.11 17.43 7.32
C ALA A 145 -0.33 16.27 6.66
N ASN A 146 0.94 16.05 7.04
CA ASN A 146 1.85 15.15 6.33
C ASN A 146 2.30 13.92 7.15
N GLY A 147 1.49 13.46 8.09
CA GLY A 147 1.69 12.19 8.79
C GLY A 147 2.29 12.30 10.20
N GLY A 148 2.53 13.50 10.68
CA GLY A 148 2.80 13.79 12.10
C GLY A 148 3.90 12.95 12.73
N LEU A 149 3.60 12.40 13.89
CA LEU A 149 4.53 11.59 14.68
C LEU A 149 5.05 10.36 13.92
N ALA A 150 4.21 9.72 13.12
CA ALA A 150 4.59 8.50 12.41
C ALA A 150 5.69 8.75 11.36
N ILE A 151 5.67 9.88 10.69
CA ILE A 151 6.61 10.25 9.63
C ILE A 151 7.79 11.06 10.18
N PHE A 152 7.51 12.12 10.93
CA PHE A 152 8.54 13.08 11.34
C PHE A 152 9.13 12.81 12.73
N GLY A 153 8.38 12.13 13.59
CA GLY A 153 8.72 11.98 15.00
C GLY A 153 8.43 13.23 15.82
N PHE A 154 8.94 13.25 17.04
CA PHE A 154 8.84 14.40 17.95
C PHE A 154 9.77 15.55 17.54
N PRO A 155 9.40 16.80 17.79
CA PRO A 155 10.34 17.93 17.69
C PRO A 155 11.45 17.76 18.73
N LEU A 156 12.68 18.03 18.32
CA LEU A 156 13.89 17.93 19.14
C LEU A 156 14.50 19.28 19.50
N THR A 157 14.00 20.34 18.90
CA THR A 157 14.41 21.74 19.14
C THR A 157 13.19 22.66 19.10
N GLU A 158 13.37 23.88 19.61
CA GLU A 158 12.55 25.02 19.21
C GLU A 158 12.96 25.50 17.81
N GLU A 159 12.20 26.43 17.23
CA GLU A 159 12.58 27.08 15.99
C GLU A 159 13.83 27.97 16.21
N PHE A 160 14.81 27.87 15.30
CA PHE A 160 16.00 28.71 15.28
C PHE A 160 16.44 28.96 13.83
N VAL A 161 17.38 29.90 13.63
CA VAL A 161 17.91 30.23 12.30
C VAL A 161 19.15 29.37 12.04
N GLU A 162 19.16 28.70 10.88
CA GLU A 162 20.29 27.91 10.43
C GLU A 162 20.62 28.21 8.96
N ARG A 163 21.93 28.21 8.66
CA ARG A 163 22.40 28.37 7.28
C ARG A 163 22.23 27.07 6.50
N ASN A 164 21.44 27.11 5.41
CA ASN A 164 21.26 25.97 4.53
C ASN A 164 22.53 25.74 3.70
N GLN A 165 23.04 24.50 3.73
CA GLN A 165 24.30 24.15 3.05
C GLN A 165 24.14 24.03 1.52
N ALA A 166 22.92 23.92 1.01
CA ALA A 166 22.67 23.73 -0.42
C ALA A 166 22.67 25.06 -1.18
N ASP A 167 22.11 26.14 -0.60
CA ASP A 167 21.98 27.43 -1.26
C ASP A 167 22.67 28.59 -0.52
N GLY A 168 23.20 28.31 0.69
CA GLY A 168 23.94 29.29 1.49
C GLY A 168 23.09 30.38 2.11
N LYS A 169 21.77 30.24 2.16
CA LYS A 169 20.86 31.19 2.81
C LYS A 169 20.50 30.76 4.23
N ASP A 170 20.02 31.71 5.01
CA ASP A 170 19.58 31.45 6.37
C ASP A 170 18.06 31.25 6.41
N TYR A 171 17.60 30.15 7.01
CA TYR A 171 16.18 29.83 7.17
C TYR A 171 15.83 29.57 8.63
N ALA A 172 14.59 29.86 9.00
CA ALA A 172 14.04 29.35 10.24
C ALA A 172 13.85 27.83 10.09
N VAL A 173 14.43 27.07 11.01
CA VAL A 173 14.39 25.60 10.99
C VAL A 173 13.93 25.04 12.32
N GLN A 174 13.39 23.83 12.30
CA GLN A 174 13.10 23.01 13.47
C GLN A 174 13.47 21.55 13.19
N TYR A 175 14.23 20.94 14.10
CA TYR A 175 14.61 19.54 14.00
C TYR A 175 13.57 18.64 14.66
N PHE A 176 13.26 17.57 13.96
CA PHE A 176 12.45 16.44 14.43
C PHE A 176 13.33 15.19 14.47
N GLU A 177 12.84 14.11 15.07
CA GLU A 177 13.61 12.87 15.15
C GLU A 177 14.10 12.39 13.77
N ARG A 178 13.29 12.53 12.72
CA ARG A 178 13.58 11.98 11.38
C ARG A 178 13.89 13.02 10.33
N ASN A 179 13.47 14.28 10.54
CA ASN A 179 13.56 15.33 9.53
C ASN A 179 13.98 16.67 10.15
N ARG A 180 14.34 17.63 9.29
CA ARG A 180 14.45 19.04 9.59
C ARG A 180 13.44 19.81 8.75
N PHE A 181 12.57 20.61 9.38
CA PHE A 181 11.68 21.51 8.67
C PHE A 181 12.41 22.84 8.45
N GLU A 182 12.20 23.45 7.28
CA GLU A 182 12.80 24.71 6.84
C GLU A 182 11.68 25.63 6.34
N TYR A 183 11.63 26.88 6.84
CA TYR A 183 10.63 27.85 6.43
C TYR A 183 11.18 28.75 5.33
N HIS A 184 10.52 28.71 4.16
CA HIS A 184 10.88 29.40 2.94
C HIS A 184 9.82 30.47 2.60
N PRO A 185 9.87 31.68 3.21
CA PRO A 185 8.86 32.72 3.01
C PRO A 185 8.77 33.23 1.57
N GLU A 186 9.83 33.04 0.78
CA GLU A 186 9.94 33.44 -0.63
C GLU A 186 9.14 32.54 -1.58
N LYS A 187 8.64 31.41 -1.10
CA LYS A 187 7.89 30.45 -1.93
C LYS A 187 6.37 30.64 -1.80
N GLU A 188 5.64 30.08 -2.75
CA GLU A 188 4.17 29.97 -2.67
C GLU A 188 3.75 29.28 -1.36
N GLU A 189 2.58 29.63 -0.83
CA GLU A 189 2.11 29.19 0.49
C GLU A 189 2.24 27.68 0.74
N ARG A 190 1.86 26.85 -0.24
CA ARG A 190 1.94 25.39 -0.15
C ARG A 190 3.37 24.84 -0.05
N TYR A 191 4.38 25.63 -0.43
CA TYR A 191 5.80 25.27 -0.43
C TYR A 191 6.61 26.08 0.58
N ARG A 192 5.97 26.80 1.48
CA ARG A 192 6.69 27.58 2.52
C ARG A 192 7.38 26.70 3.55
N VAL A 193 6.88 25.49 3.78
CA VAL A 193 7.59 24.51 4.60
C VAL A 193 8.17 23.46 3.68
N LEU A 194 9.48 23.32 3.69
CA LEU A 194 10.22 22.27 3.00
C LEU A 194 10.96 21.42 4.02
N LEU A 195 11.27 20.21 3.59
CA LEU A 195 12.08 19.27 4.39
C LEU A 195 13.54 19.35 3.95
N GLY A 196 14.43 19.45 4.92
CA GLY A 196 15.88 19.41 4.70
C GLY A 196 16.32 18.13 3.98
N LEU A 197 17.34 18.23 3.15
CA LEU A 197 17.87 17.11 2.36
C LEU A 197 18.77 16.17 3.21
N LEU A 198 18.29 15.74 4.37
CA LEU A 198 19.09 15.04 5.39
C LEU A 198 19.67 13.71 4.89
N GLY A 199 18.94 12.99 4.03
CA GLY A 199 19.45 11.77 3.41
C GLY A 199 20.62 12.06 2.47
N ALA A 200 20.52 13.12 1.65
CA ALA A 200 21.61 13.55 0.78
C ALA A 200 22.79 14.13 1.54
N GLU A 201 22.56 14.86 2.64
CA GLU A 201 23.61 15.35 3.53
C GLU A 201 24.40 14.16 4.12
N THR A 202 23.71 13.15 4.64
CA THR A 202 24.31 11.94 5.19
C THR A 202 25.06 11.14 4.12
N TRP A 203 24.46 10.98 2.93
CA TRP A 203 25.07 10.25 1.82
C TRP A 203 26.42 10.83 1.40
N ARG A 204 26.53 12.17 1.32
CA ARG A 204 27.78 12.85 0.93
C ARG A 204 28.93 12.61 1.90
N THR A 205 28.64 12.35 3.17
CA THR A 205 29.67 12.08 4.19
C THR A 205 30.15 10.64 4.19
N GLN A 206 29.54 9.75 3.39
CA GLN A 206 29.80 8.31 3.39
C GLN A 206 30.06 7.78 1.97
N PRO A 207 31.11 8.23 1.26
CA PRO A 207 31.33 7.91 -0.16
C PRO A 207 31.51 6.40 -0.43
N THR A 208 31.95 5.62 0.56
CA THR A 208 32.10 4.16 0.46
C THR A 208 30.77 3.42 0.28
N LEU A 209 29.65 4.01 0.65
CA LEU A 209 28.33 3.40 0.46
C LEU A 209 27.95 3.26 -1.02
N ALA A 210 28.47 4.13 -1.88
CA ALA A 210 28.21 4.09 -3.32
C ALA A 210 28.73 2.81 -4.00
N THR A 211 29.68 2.11 -3.36
CA THR A 211 30.27 0.85 -3.87
C THR A 211 29.58 -0.40 -3.33
N LYS A 212 28.62 -0.28 -2.42
CA LYS A 212 27.88 -1.42 -1.88
C LYS A 212 27.05 -2.09 -2.98
N PRO A 213 27.03 -3.44 -3.05
CA PRO A 213 26.21 -4.15 -4.03
C PRO A 213 24.73 -3.91 -3.78
N ALA A 214 23.97 -3.74 -4.87
CA ALA A 214 22.53 -3.64 -4.80
C ALA A 214 21.90 -4.98 -4.37
N VAL A 215 20.89 -4.91 -3.51
CA VAL A 215 20.10 -6.07 -3.08
C VAL A 215 18.61 -5.82 -3.35
N PRO A 216 17.83 -6.87 -3.62
CA PRO A 216 16.37 -6.72 -3.77
C PRO A 216 15.75 -6.35 -2.43
N VAL A 217 14.74 -5.48 -2.48
CA VAL A 217 13.90 -5.16 -1.32
C VAL A 217 12.73 -6.12 -1.32
N PRO A 218 12.49 -6.88 -0.24
CA PRO A 218 11.34 -7.76 -0.13
C PRO A 218 10.03 -6.98 -0.29
N ASP A 219 9.02 -7.63 -0.83
CA ASP A 219 7.66 -7.09 -0.76
C ASP A 219 7.20 -7.10 0.71
N PHE A 220 6.36 -6.14 1.08
CA PHE A 220 5.64 -6.26 2.33
C PHE A 220 4.95 -7.62 2.39
N ALA A 221 5.19 -8.38 3.44
CA ALA A 221 4.23 -9.37 3.86
C ALA A 221 3.01 -8.60 4.41
N ARG A 222 2.19 -8.06 3.50
CA ARG A 222 1.00 -7.32 3.88
C ARG A 222 0.13 -8.24 4.72
N ILE A 223 0.17 -8.07 6.04
CA ILE A 223 -0.85 -8.66 6.90
C ILE A 223 -2.11 -7.82 6.66
N VAL A 224 -2.78 -8.14 5.59
CA VAL A 224 -4.11 -7.61 5.30
C VAL A 224 -5.08 -8.41 6.14
N GLY A 225 -5.78 -7.74 7.04
CA GLY A 225 -6.84 -8.31 7.84
C GLY A 225 -8.00 -8.83 7.00
N LEU A 226 -8.98 -9.45 7.62
CA LEU A 226 -10.21 -9.86 6.95
C LEU A 226 -11.08 -8.62 6.67
N PRO A 227 -11.62 -8.45 5.46
CA PRO A 227 -12.46 -7.30 5.15
C PRO A 227 -13.73 -7.33 6.01
N GLN A 228 -14.05 -6.19 6.64
CA GLN A 228 -15.21 -6.03 7.52
C GLN A 228 -16.25 -5.07 6.94
N ARG A 229 -15.82 -4.02 6.25
CA ARG A 229 -16.70 -2.98 5.73
C ARG A 229 -16.22 -2.50 4.37
N LEU A 230 -17.17 -2.33 3.44
CA LEU A 230 -16.99 -1.65 2.16
C LEU A 230 -17.65 -0.28 2.20
N SER A 231 -16.98 0.76 1.68
CA SER A 231 -17.52 2.12 1.55
C SER A 231 -17.25 2.67 0.14
N ILE A 232 -18.28 3.22 -0.51
CA ILE A 232 -18.17 3.89 -1.82
C ILE A 232 -18.90 5.23 -1.71
N PRO A 233 -18.21 6.32 -1.30
CA PRO A 233 -18.86 7.60 -1.01
C PRO A 233 -19.63 8.20 -2.18
N ALA A 234 -19.14 8.04 -3.42
CA ALA A 234 -19.76 8.59 -4.64
C ALA A 234 -21.20 8.14 -4.86
N ILE A 235 -21.56 6.95 -4.36
CA ILE A 235 -22.91 6.35 -4.48
C ILE A 235 -23.50 6.00 -3.10
N LYS A 236 -22.96 6.56 -2.02
CA LYS A 236 -23.43 6.42 -0.63
C LYS A 236 -23.53 4.96 -0.14
N VAL A 237 -22.67 4.08 -0.64
CA VAL A 237 -22.60 2.68 -0.18
C VAL A 237 -21.78 2.60 1.10
N GLU A 238 -22.36 1.98 2.13
CA GLU A 238 -21.73 1.55 3.36
C GLU A 238 -22.27 0.17 3.71
N ALA A 239 -21.45 -0.87 3.58
CA ALA A 239 -21.88 -2.27 3.69
C ALA A 239 -20.97 -3.10 4.60
N ALA A 240 -21.56 -4.03 5.35
CA ALA A 240 -20.84 -5.10 5.99
C ALA A 240 -20.36 -6.11 4.94
N VAL A 241 -19.20 -6.73 5.18
CA VAL A 241 -18.60 -7.72 4.26
C VAL A 241 -18.74 -9.11 4.86
N GLU A 242 -19.42 -10.02 4.16
CA GLU A 242 -19.45 -11.45 4.46
C GLU A 242 -18.29 -12.14 3.75
N SER A 243 -17.68 -13.14 4.40
CA SER A 243 -16.69 -14.02 3.77
C SER A 243 -17.40 -15.24 3.17
N VAL A 244 -17.37 -15.38 1.84
CA VAL A 244 -18.07 -16.45 1.12
C VAL A 244 -17.12 -17.35 0.31
N GLY A 245 -17.61 -18.55 -0.04
CA GLY A 245 -16.95 -19.47 -0.93
C GLY A 245 -17.59 -19.53 -2.32
N VAL A 246 -17.73 -20.74 -2.81
CA VAL A 246 -18.48 -21.09 -4.03
C VAL A 246 -19.64 -22.03 -3.68
N ASP A 247 -20.71 -21.92 -4.43
CA ASP A 247 -21.85 -22.82 -4.37
C ASP A 247 -21.59 -24.17 -5.08
N ALA A 248 -22.60 -25.02 -5.15
CA ALA A 248 -22.52 -26.32 -5.80
C ALA A 248 -22.24 -26.26 -7.32
N THR A 249 -22.47 -25.10 -7.95
CA THR A 249 -22.18 -24.85 -9.38
C THR A 249 -20.81 -24.22 -9.61
N ASN A 250 -19.99 -24.08 -8.55
CA ASN A 250 -18.68 -23.40 -8.55
C ASN A 250 -18.80 -21.89 -8.85
N ALA A 251 -19.95 -21.28 -8.63
CA ALA A 251 -20.12 -19.84 -8.69
C ALA A 251 -19.89 -19.19 -7.31
N MET A 252 -19.32 -17.98 -7.27
CA MET A 252 -19.18 -17.22 -6.04
C MET A 252 -20.54 -16.99 -5.40
N GLU A 253 -20.67 -17.34 -4.10
CA GLU A 253 -21.91 -17.09 -3.35
C GLU A 253 -22.22 -15.61 -3.23
N ALA A 254 -23.49 -15.22 -3.38
CA ALA A 254 -23.97 -13.87 -3.16
C ALA A 254 -24.11 -13.58 -1.65
N PRO A 255 -24.14 -12.30 -1.23
CA PRO A 255 -24.39 -11.94 0.16
C PRO A 255 -25.83 -12.32 0.55
N ARG A 256 -26.05 -12.69 1.81
CA ARG A 256 -27.37 -13.05 2.34
C ARG A 256 -28.21 -11.81 2.59
N ASP A 257 -27.56 -10.71 3.00
CA ASP A 257 -28.20 -9.42 3.25
C ASP A 257 -28.25 -8.62 1.93
N PRO A 258 -29.42 -8.14 1.47
CA PRO A 258 -29.54 -7.30 0.28
C PRO A 258 -28.73 -5.99 0.36
N PHE A 259 -28.40 -5.53 1.58
CA PHE A 259 -27.59 -4.33 1.84
C PHE A 259 -26.18 -4.65 2.32
N GLY A 260 -25.81 -5.93 2.39
CA GLY A 260 -24.45 -6.40 2.61
C GLY A 260 -23.72 -6.69 1.30
N VAL A 261 -22.43 -6.98 1.39
CA VAL A 261 -21.61 -7.46 0.29
C VAL A 261 -20.85 -8.73 0.69
N SER A 262 -20.52 -9.58 -0.28
CA SER A 262 -19.72 -10.78 -0.04
C SER A 262 -18.33 -10.62 -0.62
N TRP A 263 -17.29 -11.07 0.13
CA TRP A 263 -15.93 -11.18 -0.35
C TRP A 263 -15.56 -12.64 -0.61
N TYR A 264 -14.97 -12.91 -1.79
CA TYR A 264 -14.51 -14.24 -2.20
C TYR A 264 -13.26 -14.64 -1.41
N ARG A 265 -13.43 -15.52 -0.38
CA ARG A 265 -12.35 -15.89 0.55
C ARG A 265 -11.21 -16.71 -0.06
N ASN A 266 -11.43 -17.36 -1.22
CA ASN A 266 -10.40 -18.14 -1.89
C ASN A 266 -9.53 -17.28 -2.83
N GLY A 267 -9.86 -15.98 -2.99
CA GLY A 267 -9.06 -14.98 -3.71
C GLY A 267 -8.18 -14.17 -2.77
N ALA A 268 -7.56 -13.13 -3.33
CA ALA A 268 -6.79 -12.17 -2.56
C ALA A 268 -7.68 -11.43 -1.54
N ARG A 269 -7.12 -11.00 -0.40
CA ARG A 269 -7.76 -10.04 0.47
C ARG A 269 -7.64 -8.63 -0.12
N PRO A 270 -8.64 -7.73 0.05
CA PRO A 270 -8.52 -6.34 -0.39
C PRO A 270 -7.30 -5.65 0.23
N GLY A 271 -6.29 -5.36 -0.59
CA GLY A 271 -4.99 -4.84 -0.17
C GLY A 271 -3.82 -5.82 -0.35
N GLN A 272 -4.07 -7.11 -0.57
CA GLN A 272 -3.06 -8.08 -1.00
C GLN A 272 -2.84 -7.99 -2.51
N ARG A 273 -1.66 -8.43 -2.97
CA ARG A 273 -1.37 -8.66 -4.38
C ARG A 273 -2.35 -9.71 -4.93
N GLY A 274 -2.91 -9.47 -6.09
CA GLY A 274 -3.93 -10.29 -6.70
C GLY A 274 -5.25 -9.56 -6.88
N ASN A 275 -6.25 -10.28 -7.40
CA ASN A 275 -7.60 -9.78 -7.54
C ASN A 275 -8.42 -10.16 -6.30
N ALA A 276 -8.75 -9.17 -5.46
CA ALA A 276 -9.81 -9.30 -4.49
C ALA A 276 -11.16 -9.12 -5.18
N VAL A 277 -12.15 -9.95 -4.85
CA VAL A 277 -13.47 -9.89 -5.49
C VAL A 277 -14.54 -9.71 -4.43
N VAL A 278 -15.39 -8.71 -4.63
CA VAL A 278 -16.55 -8.39 -3.79
C VAL A 278 -17.81 -8.37 -4.64
N ALA A 279 -18.84 -9.11 -4.24
CA ALA A 279 -20.13 -9.14 -4.92
C ALA A 279 -21.23 -8.49 -4.05
N GLY A 280 -22.23 -7.90 -4.70
CA GLY A 280 -23.40 -7.31 -4.07
C GLY A 280 -24.62 -7.39 -4.98
N HIS A 281 -25.81 -7.40 -4.39
CA HIS A 281 -27.07 -7.44 -5.13
C HIS A 281 -27.34 -6.12 -5.84
N VAL A 282 -27.80 -6.18 -7.11
CA VAL A 282 -28.33 -5.02 -7.81
C VAL A 282 -29.72 -4.69 -7.30
N ASP A 283 -30.55 -5.71 -7.13
CA ASP A 283 -31.89 -5.64 -6.54
C ASP A 283 -32.16 -6.92 -5.73
N TYR A 284 -33.27 -6.93 -5.00
CA TYR A 284 -33.64 -8.09 -4.20
C TYR A 284 -35.16 -8.24 -4.16
N ALA A 285 -35.64 -9.46 -4.32
CA ALA A 285 -37.07 -9.76 -4.35
C ALA A 285 -37.79 -9.28 -3.07
N GLY A 286 -38.83 -8.51 -3.22
CA GLY A 286 -39.60 -7.92 -2.10
C GLY A 286 -38.95 -6.70 -1.46
N VAL A 287 -37.73 -6.30 -1.87
CA VAL A 287 -37.02 -5.12 -1.36
C VAL A 287 -36.90 -4.04 -2.44
N GLY A 288 -36.61 -4.42 -3.68
CA GLY A 288 -36.32 -3.51 -4.80
C GLY A 288 -34.80 -3.24 -4.89
N PRO A 289 -34.37 -1.99 -5.21
CA PRO A 289 -32.94 -1.64 -5.32
C PRO A 289 -32.14 -2.05 -4.11
N ALA A 290 -31.01 -2.76 -4.32
CA ALA A 290 -30.15 -3.27 -3.27
C ALA A 290 -28.79 -2.53 -3.26
N ILE A 291 -27.81 -3.05 -2.51
CA ILE A 291 -26.55 -2.36 -2.18
C ILE A 291 -25.76 -1.89 -3.41
N PHE A 292 -25.77 -2.64 -4.53
CA PHE A 292 -25.03 -2.31 -5.74
C PHE A 292 -25.92 -1.78 -6.89
N TRP A 293 -27.12 -1.29 -6.57
CA TRP A 293 -28.00 -0.69 -7.55
C TRP A 293 -27.36 0.44 -8.35
N ASP A 294 -26.61 1.31 -7.67
CA ASP A 294 -26.02 2.52 -8.26
C ASP A 294 -24.55 2.35 -8.70
N VAL A 295 -23.94 1.15 -8.61
CA VAL A 295 -22.56 0.96 -9.07
C VAL A 295 -22.36 1.28 -10.55
N ARG A 296 -23.40 1.16 -11.35
CA ARG A 296 -23.43 1.53 -12.79
C ARG A 296 -23.15 3.02 -13.06
N PHE A 297 -23.26 3.87 -12.05
CA PHE A 297 -22.98 5.31 -12.15
C PHE A 297 -21.58 5.70 -11.69
N LEU A 298 -20.78 4.73 -11.26
CA LEU A 298 -19.38 4.98 -10.93
C LEU A 298 -18.61 5.37 -12.19
N THR A 299 -17.65 6.26 -12.01
CA THR A 299 -16.76 6.72 -13.09
C THR A 299 -15.31 6.47 -12.69
N PRO A 300 -14.38 6.34 -13.66
CA PRO A 300 -12.96 6.30 -13.35
C PRO A 300 -12.56 7.46 -12.43
N GLY A 301 -11.74 7.16 -11.41
CA GLY A 301 -11.35 8.11 -10.36
C GLY A 301 -12.22 8.05 -9.10
N ALA A 302 -13.39 7.40 -9.11
CA ALA A 302 -14.20 7.22 -7.91
C ALA A 302 -13.47 6.34 -6.88
N GLU A 303 -13.58 6.71 -5.60
CA GLU A 303 -12.90 6.01 -4.51
C GLU A 303 -13.76 4.88 -3.93
N VAL A 304 -13.10 3.76 -3.66
CA VAL A 304 -13.66 2.60 -2.97
C VAL A 304 -12.77 2.28 -1.78
N PHE A 305 -13.34 2.09 -0.61
CA PHE A 305 -12.61 1.79 0.60
C PHE A 305 -13.04 0.44 1.18
N VAL A 306 -12.07 -0.33 1.64
CA VAL A 306 -12.32 -1.52 2.44
C VAL A 306 -11.63 -1.35 3.80
N THR A 307 -12.39 -1.49 4.88
CA THR A 307 -11.83 -1.51 6.24
C THR A 307 -11.73 -2.96 6.69
N ASP A 308 -10.56 -3.37 7.16
CA ASP A 308 -10.30 -4.72 7.66
C ASP A 308 -10.54 -4.84 9.19
N ASP A 309 -10.38 -6.06 9.72
CA ASP A 309 -10.55 -6.37 11.14
C ASP A 309 -9.46 -5.78 12.06
N ALA A 310 -8.32 -5.35 11.47
CA ALA A 310 -7.29 -4.57 12.16
C ALA A 310 -7.64 -3.06 12.20
N GLY A 311 -8.72 -2.65 11.52
CA GLY A 311 -9.14 -1.26 11.40
C GLY A 311 -8.36 -0.45 10.37
N LEU A 312 -7.53 -1.09 9.54
CA LEU A 312 -6.87 -0.44 8.41
C LEU A 312 -7.88 -0.20 7.30
N ARG A 313 -7.82 0.99 6.69
CA ARG A 313 -8.71 1.40 5.60
C ARG A 313 -7.94 1.45 4.28
N TRP A 314 -8.19 0.46 3.43
CA TRP A 314 -7.58 0.28 2.12
C TRP A 314 -8.32 1.10 1.08
N ARG A 315 -7.64 1.99 0.36
CA ARG A 315 -8.20 2.80 -0.71
C ARG A 315 -7.91 2.20 -2.06
N PHE A 316 -8.96 2.15 -2.89
CA PHE A 316 -8.91 1.75 -4.28
C PHE A 316 -9.56 2.84 -5.12
N VAL A 317 -9.13 2.96 -6.37
CA VAL A 317 -9.68 3.91 -7.33
C VAL A 317 -10.25 3.15 -8.52
N VAL A 318 -11.48 3.48 -8.91
CA VAL A 318 -12.14 2.90 -10.08
C VAL A 318 -11.32 3.22 -11.33
N THR A 319 -11.04 2.20 -12.14
CA THR A 319 -10.34 2.31 -13.42
C THR A 319 -11.28 2.12 -14.61
N GLY A 320 -12.38 1.42 -14.44
CA GLY A 320 -13.37 1.19 -15.47
C GLY A 320 -14.52 0.29 -15.03
N LEU A 321 -15.56 0.26 -15.84
CA LEU A 321 -16.73 -0.60 -15.67
C LEU A 321 -16.99 -1.34 -16.98
N GLU A 322 -17.27 -2.63 -16.90
CA GLU A 322 -17.61 -3.45 -18.07
C GLU A 322 -18.77 -4.41 -17.74
N SER A 323 -19.63 -4.65 -18.73
CA SER A 323 -20.78 -5.57 -18.60
C SER A 323 -20.61 -6.75 -19.56
N TYR A 324 -20.71 -7.96 -19.03
CA TYR A 324 -20.50 -9.21 -19.77
C TYR A 324 -21.75 -10.08 -19.77
N LEU A 325 -22.01 -10.78 -20.86
CA LEU A 325 -22.92 -11.92 -20.84
C LEU A 325 -22.37 -13.02 -19.94
N LEU A 326 -23.24 -13.86 -19.38
CA LEU A 326 -22.80 -14.95 -18.49
C LEU A 326 -21.81 -15.89 -19.19
N ASP A 327 -22.06 -16.21 -20.46
CA ASP A 327 -21.21 -17.13 -21.24
C ASP A 327 -19.86 -16.50 -21.63
N ASP A 328 -19.77 -15.17 -21.68
CA ASP A 328 -18.56 -14.42 -22.04
C ASP A 328 -17.85 -13.83 -20.81
N PHE A 329 -18.24 -14.26 -19.60
CA PHE A 329 -17.70 -13.67 -18.39
C PHE A 329 -16.18 -13.96 -18.24
N PRO A 330 -15.32 -12.92 -18.11
CA PRO A 330 -13.88 -13.06 -18.12
C PRO A 330 -13.35 -13.52 -16.76
N GLY A 331 -13.68 -14.74 -16.34
CA GLY A 331 -13.38 -15.29 -15.02
C GLY A 331 -11.90 -15.16 -14.63
N GLN A 332 -10.98 -15.45 -15.58
CA GLN A 332 -9.55 -15.33 -15.33
C GLN A 332 -9.09 -13.87 -15.07
N ARG A 333 -9.67 -12.90 -15.77
CA ARG A 333 -9.37 -11.47 -15.54
C ARG A 333 -9.91 -10.98 -14.20
N VAL A 334 -11.04 -11.48 -13.77
CA VAL A 334 -11.74 -11.03 -12.56
C VAL A 334 -11.26 -11.71 -11.30
N PHE A 335 -11.06 -13.04 -11.33
CA PHE A 335 -10.70 -13.87 -10.18
C PHE A 335 -9.26 -14.40 -10.23
N GLY A 336 -8.62 -14.39 -11.40
CA GLY A 336 -7.27 -14.97 -11.58
C GLY A 336 -6.18 -14.15 -10.89
N GLY A 337 -4.99 -14.76 -10.79
CA GLY A 337 -3.82 -14.10 -10.22
C GLY A 337 -3.32 -12.94 -11.09
N THR A 338 -2.84 -11.89 -10.45
CA THR A 338 -2.14 -10.75 -11.06
C THR A 338 -1.05 -10.27 -10.12
N ASP A 339 -0.07 -9.56 -10.66
CA ASP A 339 0.98 -8.91 -9.88
C ASP A 339 0.51 -7.58 -9.26
N ASP A 340 -0.59 -7.03 -9.75
CA ASP A 340 -1.22 -5.84 -9.20
C ASP A 340 -2.02 -6.16 -7.92
N THR A 341 -2.40 -5.12 -7.20
CA THR A 341 -3.34 -5.19 -6.08
C THR A 341 -4.65 -4.55 -6.51
N ASN A 342 -5.64 -5.38 -6.84
CA ASN A 342 -6.92 -4.94 -7.37
C ASN A 342 -8.08 -5.32 -6.45
N LEU A 343 -9.17 -4.58 -6.58
CA LEU A 343 -10.47 -4.92 -6.02
C LEU A 343 -11.52 -4.85 -7.14
N ASN A 344 -12.12 -5.97 -7.48
CA ASN A 344 -13.17 -6.07 -8.49
C ASN A 344 -14.53 -6.17 -7.79
N LEU A 345 -15.46 -5.26 -8.13
CA LEU A 345 -16.83 -5.31 -7.62
C LEU A 345 -17.72 -5.94 -8.68
N ILE A 346 -18.57 -6.89 -8.28
CA ILE A 346 -19.45 -7.62 -9.20
C ILE A 346 -20.90 -7.46 -8.76
N THR A 347 -21.79 -7.21 -9.73
CA THR A 347 -23.23 -7.27 -9.54
C THR A 347 -23.96 -7.82 -10.78
N CYS A 348 -25.22 -8.15 -10.61
CA CYS A 348 -26.10 -8.51 -11.72
C CYS A 348 -26.48 -7.28 -12.55
N THR A 349 -26.73 -7.47 -13.85
CA THR A 349 -27.22 -6.40 -14.75
C THR A 349 -27.84 -7.04 -16.01
N GLY A 350 -28.43 -6.23 -16.87
CA GLY A 350 -29.11 -6.69 -18.11
C GLY A 350 -30.55 -7.08 -17.89
N ASP A 351 -31.03 -8.05 -18.64
CA ASP A 351 -32.44 -8.50 -18.60
C ASP A 351 -32.59 -9.58 -17.51
N PHE A 352 -33.65 -9.41 -16.71
CA PHE A 352 -34.04 -10.40 -15.70
C PHE A 352 -34.93 -11.47 -16.31
N ASP A 353 -34.56 -12.73 -16.15
CA ASP A 353 -35.41 -13.87 -16.55
C ASP A 353 -36.21 -14.37 -15.34
N PRO A 354 -37.55 -14.23 -15.37
CA PRO A 354 -38.40 -14.66 -14.26
C PRO A 354 -38.50 -16.18 -14.11
N ILE A 355 -38.06 -16.96 -15.10
CA ILE A 355 -38.08 -18.44 -15.04
C ILE A 355 -36.86 -18.96 -14.30
N THR A 356 -35.68 -18.44 -14.64
CA THR A 356 -34.43 -18.84 -14.02
C THR A 356 -34.08 -18.00 -12.78
N HIS A 357 -34.87 -16.95 -12.51
CA HIS A 357 -34.61 -15.96 -11.44
C HIS A 357 -33.20 -15.37 -11.52
N SER A 358 -32.71 -15.13 -12.73
CA SER A 358 -31.32 -14.64 -12.94
C SER A 358 -31.28 -13.54 -13.99
N TYR A 359 -30.30 -12.66 -13.88
CA TYR A 359 -29.91 -11.69 -14.88
C TYR A 359 -28.98 -12.31 -15.91
N ASN A 360 -29.13 -11.96 -17.20
CA ASN A 360 -28.33 -12.50 -18.30
C ASN A 360 -26.92 -11.90 -18.38
N ARG A 361 -26.57 -10.91 -17.55
CA ARG A 361 -25.26 -10.24 -17.54
C ARG A 361 -24.72 -10.03 -16.14
N ARG A 362 -23.40 -9.83 -16.08
CA ARG A 362 -22.71 -9.36 -14.88
C ARG A 362 -21.96 -8.06 -15.20
N MET A 363 -22.08 -7.08 -14.32
CA MET A 363 -21.28 -5.86 -14.34
C MET A 363 -20.07 -6.04 -13.41
N VAL A 364 -18.91 -5.67 -13.90
CA VAL A 364 -17.67 -5.63 -13.11
C VAL A 364 -17.16 -4.21 -13.07
N VAL A 365 -16.96 -3.70 -11.86
CA VAL A 365 -16.22 -2.46 -11.62
C VAL A 365 -14.79 -2.83 -11.30
N TYR A 366 -13.87 -2.45 -12.16
CA TYR A 366 -12.43 -2.65 -11.96
C TYR A 366 -11.85 -1.51 -11.16
N THR A 367 -11.08 -1.83 -10.15
CA THR A 367 -10.36 -0.84 -9.36
C THR A 367 -8.91 -1.27 -9.17
N ARG A 368 -8.04 -0.32 -8.93
CA ARG A 368 -6.67 -0.58 -8.49
C ARG A 368 -6.44 0.03 -7.11
N TRP A 369 -5.54 -0.56 -6.38
CA TRP A 369 -5.10 -0.05 -5.09
C TRP A 369 -4.45 1.34 -5.21
N ASP A 370 -4.75 2.23 -4.27
CA ASP A 370 -4.25 3.60 -4.24
C ASP A 370 -3.77 4.01 -2.83
N GLY A 371 -3.63 3.06 -1.91
CA GLY A 371 -3.02 3.31 -0.62
C GLY A 371 -3.82 2.84 0.59
N VAL A 372 -3.27 3.11 1.77
CA VAL A 372 -3.95 2.94 3.07
C VAL A 372 -4.26 4.32 3.62
N VAL A 373 -5.51 4.54 3.99
CA VAL A 373 -5.93 5.80 4.60
C VAL A 373 -5.80 5.64 6.12
N PRO A 374 -5.08 6.53 6.81
CA PRO A 374 -5.04 6.52 8.26
C PRO A 374 -6.45 6.64 8.84
N LYS A 375 -6.71 5.94 9.95
CA LYS A 375 -7.95 6.11 10.72
C LYS A 375 -8.05 7.57 11.11
N LYS A 376 -9.09 8.29 10.67
CA LYS A 376 -9.39 9.60 11.26
C LYS A 376 -9.61 9.37 12.75
N GLN A 377 -8.74 9.95 13.55
CA GLN A 377 -8.92 10.03 15.01
C GLN A 377 -10.10 10.93 15.34
#